data_e1643153f6feb1c6ed59a9bd7e338ec9
#
_entry.id   e1643153f6feb1c6ed59a9bd7e338ec9
#
_cell.length_a   1.000
_cell.length_b   1.000
_cell.length_c   1.000
_cell.angle_alpha   90.00
_cell.angle_beta   90.00
_cell.angle_gamma   90.00
#
_symmetry.space_group_name_H-M   'P 1'
#
loop_
_entity.id
_entity.type
_entity.pdbx_description
1 polymer ?
#
loop_
_entity_poly.entity_id
_entity_poly.type
_entity_poly.pdbx_seq_one_letter_code
_entity_poly.pdbx_strand_id
1 'polypeptide(L)'
;MPFRKVGAVILLVSDMDKSIRFYRDTLGITVKTTSKDWTEFFNKDTVLALHPAKKKSGIKTGPGMLVGFEVSDLDSTVKELKDKKIKFFKKPTEEPFGKHAIIQDPDGHLVSIAEIKEKSAEGFDLLGLIGAE
;
A
#
# COMPACT_ATOMS: atom_id res chain seq x y z
N MET A 1 -7.30 -9.88 -27.53
CA MET A 1 -7.45 -9.92 -26.09
C MET A 1 -7.51 -8.49 -25.55
N PRO A 2 -8.70 -7.98 -25.33
CA PRO A 2 -8.81 -6.58 -24.92
C PRO A 2 -8.67 -6.43 -23.39
N PHE A 3 -7.46 -6.32 -22.93
CA PHE A 3 -7.23 -5.90 -21.54
C PHE A 3 -7.63 -4.43 -21.45
N ARG A 4 -8.45 -4.10 -20.48
CA ARG A 4 -9.00 -2.74 -20.34
C ARG A 4 -8.27 -1.91 -19.31
N LYS A 5 -8.06 -2.45 -18.11
CA LYS A 5 -7.45 -1.72 -17.02
C LYS A 5 -7.09 -2.71 -15.91
N VAL A 6 -6.30 -2.23 -14.96
CA VAL A 6 -6.08 -2.98 -13.72
C VAL A 6 -7.32 -2.79 -12.87
N GLY A 7 -8.11 -3.86 -12.70
CA GLY A 7 -9.34 -3.80 -11.92
C GLY A 7 -9.10 -3.88 -10.43
N ALA A 8 -8.12 -4.68 -10.03
CA ALA A 8 -7.82 -4.86 -8.62
C ALA A 8 -6.36 -5.22 -8.44
N VAL A 9 -5.77 -4.74 -7.34
CA VAL A 9 -4.53 -5.26 -6.80
C VAL A 9 -4.92 -6.15 -5.64
N ILE A 10 -4.56 -7.43 -5.70
CA ILE A 10 -4.98 -8.42 -4.72
C ILE A 10 -3.77 -8.85 -3.89
N LEU A 11 -3.85 -8.68 -2.59
CA LEU A 11 -2.83 -9.14 -1.67
C LEU A 11 -3.29 -10.41 -0.98
N LEU A 12 -2.47 -11.43 -1.02
CA LEU A 12 -2.74 -12.66 -0.28
C LEU A 12 -2.32 -12.46 1.17
N VAL A 13 -3.18 -12.82 2.10
CA VAL A 13 -2.95 -12.58 3.52
C VAL A 13 -3.06 -13.88 4.30
N SER A 14 -2.33 -13.96 5.40
CA SER A 14 -2.36 -15.13 6.26
C SER A 14 -3.47 -15.03 7.32
N ASP A 15 -3.86 -13.81 7.68
CA ASP A 15 -4.86 -13.55 8.71
C ASP A 15 -5.69 -12.35 8.26
N MET A 16 -6.89 -12.61 7.77
CA MET A 16 -7.75 -11.58 7.19
C MET A 16 -8.07 -10.48 8.21
N ASP A 17 -8.43 -10.85 9.44
CA ASP A 17 -8.80 -9.86 10.45
C ASP A 17 -7.62 -8.95 10.79
N LYS A 18 -6.44 -9.51 10.92
CA LYS A 18 -5.24 -8.75 11.23
C LYS A 18 -4.90 -7.79 10.09
N SER A 19 -5.02 -8.24 8.86
CA SER A 19 -4.74 -7.40 7.70
C SER A 19 -5.79 -6.32 7.51
N ILE A 20 -7.06 -6.62 7.75
CA ILE A 20 -8.11 -5.60 7.71
C ILE A 20 -7.83 -4.52 8.75
N ARG A 21 -7.46 -4.90 9.98
CA ARG A 21 -7.14 -3.91 11.01
C ARG A 21 -5.95 -3.04 10.59
N PHE A 22 -4.97 -3.62 9.94
CA PHE A 22 -3.82 -2.83 9.46
C PHE A 22 -4.27 -1.77 8.46
N TYR A 23 -4.95 -2.17 7.38
CA TYR A 23 -5.32 -1.23 6.33
C TYR A 23 -6.42 -0.27 6.77
N ARG A 24 -7.43 -0.77 7.47
CA ARG A 24 -8.55 0.07 7.91
C ARG A 24 -8.19 0.94 9.11
N ASP A 25 -7.65 0.35 10.17
CA ASP A 25 -7.48 1.06 11.44
C ASP A 25 -6.12 1.75 11.53
N THR A 26 -5.05 1.10 11.11
CA THR A 26 -3.71 1.70 11.17
C THR A 26 -3.51 2.71 10.06
N LEU A 27 -3.88 2.38 8.82
CA LEU A 27 -3.70 3.28 7.69
C LEU A 27 -4.92 4.17 7.43
N GLY A 28 -6.07 3.87 8.02
CA GLY A 28 -7.26 4.71 7.86
C GLY A 28 -7.95 4.57 6.52
N ILE A 29 -7.79 3.44 5.84
CA ILE A 29 -8.37 3.23 4.52
C ILE A 29 -9.79 2.68 4.65
N THR A 30 -10.72 3.25 3.91
CA THR A 30 -12.13 2.87 3.98
C THR A 30 -12.38 1.51 3.34
N VAL A 31 -13.05 0.62 4.09
CA VAL A 31 -13.49 -0.67 3.57
C VAL A 31 -14.74 -0.43 2.72
N LYS A 32 -14.71 -0.98 1.50
CA LYS A 32 -15.88 -0.95 0.62
C LYS A 32 -16.81 -2.12 0.89
N THR A 33 -16.26 -3.33 0.85
CA THR A 33 -17.02 -4.56 1.14
C THR A 33 -16.09 -5.53 1.85
N THR A 34 -16.67 -6.39 2.66
CA THR A 34 -15.90 -7.43 3.32
C THR A 34 -16.74 -8.70 3.45
N SER A 35 -16.07 -9.83 3.29
CA SER A 35 -16.63 -11.14 3.54
C SER A 35 -15.52 -12.01 4.10
N LYS A 36 -15.83 -13.27 4.36
CA LYS A 36 -14.86 -14.22 4.90
C LYS A 36 -13.60 -14.33 4.02
N ASP A 37 -13.78 -14.33 2.71
CA ASP A 37 -12.71 -14.63 1.77
C ASP A 37 -12.32 -13.46 0.90
N TRP A 38 -12.87 -12.26 1.13
CA TRP A 38 -12.63 -11.14 0.25
C TRP A 38 -12.93 -9.82 0.96
N THR A 39 -11.98 -8.89 0.91
CA THR A 39 -12.19 -7.54 1.43
C THR A 39 -11.67 -6.54 0.41
N GLU A 40 -12.50 -5.55 0.07
CA GLU A 40 -12.12 -4.48 -0.86
C GLU A 40 -12.07 -3.16 -0.13
N PHE A 41 -11.07 -2.37 -0.50
CA PHE A 41 -10.90 -1.00 -0.04
C PHE A 41 -11.10 -0.04 -1.20
N PHE A 42 -11.56 1.17 -0.90
CA PHE A 42 -11.88 2.21 -1.87
C PHE A 42 -13.10 1.80 -2.72
N ASN A 43 -13.60 2.72 -3.49
CA ASN A 43 -14.79 2.46 -4.32
C ASN A 43 -14.71 3.09 -5.70
N LYS A 44 -13.53 3.57 -6.10
CA LYS A 44 -13.31 4.15 -7.43
C LYS A 44 -12.03 3.59 -8.03
N ASP A 45 -11.99 3.51 -9.35
CA ASP A 45 -10.82 3.10 -10.12
C ASP A 45 -10.30 1.73 -9.70
N THR A 46 -9.01 1.58 -9.52
CA THR A 46 -8.42 0.31 -9.09
C THR A 46 -8.70 0.07 -7.61
N VAL A 47 -9.25 -1.09 -7.29
CA VAL A 47 -9.48 -1.46 -5.89
C VAL A 47 -8.30 -2.20 -5.33
N LEU A 48 -8.06 -2.03 -4.04
CA LEU A 48 -7.15 -2.87 -3.28
C LEU A 48 -8.01 -3.93 -2.61
N ALA A 49 -7.64 -5.20 -2.78
CA ALA A 49 -8.40 -6.31 -2.22
C ALA A 49 -7.49 -7.24 -1.43
N LEU A 50 -8.06 -7.86 -0.41
CA LEU A 50 -7.38 -8.88 0.39
C LEU A 50 -8.08 -10.21 0.16
N HIS A 51 -7.29 -11.27 0.03
CA HIS A 51 -7.78 -12.63 -0.15
C HIS A 51 -6.95 -13.58 0.71
N PRO A 52 -7.57 -14.51 1.43
CA PRO A 52 -6.79 -15.46 2.26
C PRO A 52 -5.88 -16.32 1.38
N ALA A 53 -4.64 -16.48 1.80
CA ALA A 53 -3.74 -17.44 1.17
C ALA A 53 -4.10 -18.83 1.65
N LYS A 54 -3.97 -19.83 0.77
CA LYS A 54 -4.20 -21.21 1.16
C LYS A 54 -3.18 -21.66 2.20
N LYS A 55 -1.94 -21.21 2.03
CA LYS A 55 -0.86 -21.50 2.97
C LYS A 55 -0.04 -20.22 3.16
N LYS A 56 0.37 -19.95 4.39
CA LYS A 56 1.23 -18.80 4.67
C LYS A 56 2.51 -18.85 3.85
N SER A 57 3.06 -20.04 3.63
CA SER A 57 4.26 -20.21 2.80
C SER A 57 4.06 -19.84 1.34
N GLY A 58 2.81 -19.72 0.88
CA GLY A 58 2.51 -19.29 -0.48
C GLY A 58 2.58 -17.79 -0.69
N ILE A 59 2.71 -17.03 0.41
CA ILE A 59 2.79 -15.57 0.31
C ILE A 59 4.24 -15.19 0.00
N LYS A 60 4.44 -14.54 -1.15
CA LYS A 60 5.74 -14.07 -1.57
C LYS A 60 5.76 -12.55 -1.49
N THR A 61 6.73 -12.01 -0.79
CA THR A 61 6.87 -10.58 -0.62
C THR A 61 8.28 -10.15 -0.99
N GLY A 62 8.49 -8.84 -1.10
CA GLY A 62 9.80 -8.30 -1.40
C GLY A 62 9.71 -7.11 -2.33
N PRO A 63 10.87 -6.53 -2.71
CA PRO A 63 10.89 -5.28 -3.46
C PRO A 63 10.42 -5.38 -4.93
N GLY A 64 10.02 -6.56 -5.37
CA GLY A 64 9.48 -6.72 -6.72
C GLY A 64 8.10 -6.11 -6.90
N MET A 65 7.36 -5.88 -5.83
CA MET A 65 6.05 -5.24 -5.89
C MET A 65 5.82 -4.34 -4.69
N LEU A 66 5.22 -3.18 -4.96
CA LEU A 66 4.82 -2.24 -3.93
C LEU A 66 3.40 -1.77 -4.22
N VAL A 67 2.63 -1.57 -3.16
CA VAL A 67 1.35 -0.87 -3.26
C VAL A 67 1.61 0.56 -2.81
N GLY A 68 1.31 1.53 -3.65
CA GLY A 68 1.62 2.92 -3.36
C GLY A 68 0.39 3.72 -2.96
N PHE A 69 0.51 4.46 -1.88
CA PHE A 69 -0.51 5.41 -1.43
C PHE A 69 0.10 6.81 -1.40
N GLU A 70 -0.74 7.80 -1.69
CA GLU A 70 -0.36 9.19 -1.56
C GLU A 70 -0.95 9.76 -0.28
N VAL A 71 -0.15 10.54 0.46
CA VAL A 71 -0.61 11.24 1.66
C VAL A 71 -0.30 12.73 1.52
N SER A 72 -1.04 13.56 2.25
CA SER A 72 -0.84 15.01 2.19
C SER A 72 0.36 15.48 3.00
N ASP A 73 0.70 14.77 4.08
CA ASP A 73 1.79 15.15 4.98
C ASP A 73 2.51 13.88 5.44
N LEU A 74 3.66 13.60 4.83
CA LEU A 74 4.40 12.39 5.15
C LEU A 74 5.00 12.44 6.54
N ASP A 75 5.51 13.59 6.97
CA ASP A 75 6.16 13.67 8.28
C ASP A 75 5.21 13.31 9.41
N SER A 76 3.98 13.84 9.38
CA SER A 76 3.00 13.51 10.40
C SER A 76 2.52 12.05 10.29
N THR A 77 2.40 11.55 9.08
CA THR A 77 2.03 10.15 8.84
C THR A 77 3.08 9.22 9.40
N VAL A 78 4.36 9.51 9.14
CA VAL A 78 5.47 8.70 9.64
C VAL A 78 5.50 8.69 11.17
N LYS A 79 5.29 9.85 11.78
CA LYS A 79 5.26 9.94 13.23
C LYS A 79 4.16 9.05 13.81
N GLU A 80 2.97 9.12 13.24
CA GLU A 80 1.85 8.29 13.68
C GLU A 80 2.15 6.81 13.52
N LEU A 81 2.73 6.42 12.39
CA LEU A 81 3.07 5.02 12.15
C LEU A 81 4.15 4.53 13.11
N LYS A 82 5.14 5.36 13.42
CA LYS A 82 6.17 5.00 14.41
C LYS A 82 5.56 4.81 15.78
N ASP A 83 4.62 5.68 16.17
CA ASP A 83 3.94 5.55 17.45
C ASP A 83 3.14 4.25 17.52
N LYS A 84 2.66 3.77 16.39
CA LYS A 84 1.95 2.48 16.30
C LYS A 84 2.91 1.30 16.11
N LYS A 85 4.21 1.56 16.15
CA LYS A 85 5.27 0.54 16.01
C LYS A 85 5.22 -0.22 14.70
N ILE A 86 4.87 0.48 13.63
CA ILE A 86 4.85 -0.10 12.29
C ILE A 86 6.29 -0.25 11.79
N LYS A 87 6.57 -1.37 11.15
CA LYS A 87 7.89 -1.67 10.63
C LYS A 87 8.15 -0.92 9.32
N PHE A 88 9.28 -0.22 9.27
CA PHE A 88 9.71 0.48 8.06
C PHE A 88 10.72 -0.37 7.30
N PHE A 89 10.45 -0.55 6.02
CA PHE A 89 11.41 -1.17 5.08
C PHE A 89 12.39 -0.12 4.58
N LYS A 90 11.89 1.08 4.31
CA LYS A 90 12.72 2.21 3.90
C LYS A 90 12.27 3.45 4.67
N LYS A 91 13.25 4.12 5.31
CA LYS A 91 12.99 5.34 6.06
C LYS A 91 12.59 6.48 5.15
N PRO A 92 11.91 7.50 5.68
CA PRO A 92 11.56 8.68 4.87
C PRO A 92 12.78 9.25 4.16
N THR A 93 12.64 9.49 2.87
CA THR A 93 13.70 9.98 2.01
C THR A 93 13.15 11.10 1.15
N GLU A 94 13.90 12.17 1.00
CA GLU A 94 13.53 13.25 0.10
C GLU A 94 13.91 12.91 -1.32
N GLU A 95 13.01 13.24 -2.24
CA GLU A 95 13.17 13.02 -3.66
C GLU A 95 12.84 14.32 -4.39
N PRO A 96 13.23 14.48 -5.66
CA PRO A 96 12.92 15.71 -6.39
C PRO A 96 11.43 16.06 -6.43
N PHE A 97 10.56 15.06 -6.43
CA PHE A 97 9.10 15.25 -6.52
C PHE A 97 8.41 15.34 -5.16
N GLY A 98 9.12 15.10 -4.05
CA GLY A 98 8.51 15.10 -2.72
C GLY A 98 9.27 14.21 -1.77
N LYS A 99 8.53 13.47 -0.96
CA LYS A 99 9.12 12.56 0.05
C LYS A 99 8.41 11.21 -0.01
N HIS A 100 9.13 10.14 0.32
CA HIS A 100 8.47 8.85 0.44
C HIS A 100 9.13 7.97 1.50
N ALA A 101 8.37 6.97 1.94
CA ALA A 101 8.83 5.93 2.84
C ALA A 101 8.16 4.63 2.43
N ILE A 102 8.73 3.50 2.85
CA ILE A 102 8.14 2.20 2.57
C ILE A 102 7.98 1.46 3.90
N ILE A 103 6.77 0.97 4.15
CA ILE A 103 6.46 0.19 5.34
C ILE A 103 6.09 -1.24 4.95
N GLN A 104 5.97 -2.09 5.94
CA GLN A 104 5.56 -3.48 5.74
C GLN A 104 4.22 -3.72 6.41
N ASP A 105 3.35 -4.46 5.72
CA ASP A 105 2.10 -4.89 6.32
C ASP A 105 2.32 -6.16 7.16
N PRO A 106 1.28 -6.72 7.80
CA PRO A 106 1.46 -7.88 8.68
C PRO A 106 2.08 -9.11 8.03
N ASP A 107 1.91 -9.27 6.72
CA ASP A 107 2.50 -10.38 5.98
C ASP A 107 3.82 -10.03 5.31
N GLY A 108 4.28 -8.79 5.45
CA GLY A 108 5.53 -8.34 4.85
C GLY A 108 5.37 -7.75 3.46
N HIS A 109 4.14 -7.54 2.99
CA HIS A 109 3.94 -6.81 1.73
C HIS A 109 4.46 -5.39 1.88
N LEU A 110 5.11 -4.89 0.84
CA LEU A 110 5.68 -3.55 0.87
C LEU A 110 4.65 -2.52 0.44
N VAL A 111 4.53 -1.47 1.24
CA VAL A 111 3.59 -0.40 1.02
C VAL A 111 4.37 0.91 0.96
N SER A 112 4.33 1.57 -0.20
CA SER A 112 4.97 2.85 -0.40
C SER A 112 4.01 3.96 0.00
N ILE A 113 4.51 4.94 0.73
CA ILE A 113 3.73 6.10 1.15
C ILE A 113 4.46 7.33 0.66
N ALA A 114 3.80 8.15 -0.13
CA ALA A 114 4.43 9.29 -0.77
C ALA A 114 3.66 10.58 -0.57
N GLU A 115 4.41 11.65 -0.31
CA GLU A 115 3.91 13.01 -0.36
C GLU A 115 4.47 13.63 -1.63
N ILE A 116 3.59 13.97 -2.56
CA ILE A 116 3.98 14.50 -3.86
C ILE A 116 3.81 16.02 -3.83
N LYS A 117 4.92 16.74 -3.93
CA LYS A 117 4.90 18.20 -3.92
C LYS A 117 4.67 18.78 -5.31
N GLU A 118 5.25 18.13 -6.32
CA GLU A 118 5.07 18.54 -7.70
C GLU A 118 4.47 17.39 -8.46
N LYS A 119 3.24 17.58 -8.93
CA LYS A 119 2.57 16.56 -9.71
C LYS A 119 2.78 16.84 -11.18
N SER A 120 3.37 15.88 -11.89
CA SER A 120 3.41 15.97 -13.34
C SER A 120 1.99 15.78 -13.89
N ALA A 121 1.76 16.31 -15.09
CA ALA A 121 0.46 16.16 -15.74
C ALA A 121 0.11 14.70 -15.99
N GLU A 122 1.10 13.85 -16.15
CA GLU A 122 0.89 12.44 -16.44
C GLU A 122 0.88 11.55 -15.19
N GLY A 123 1.20 12.08 -14.04
CA GLY A 123 1.23 11.28 -12.82
C GLY A 123 2.35 10.24 -12.77
N PHE A 124 3.33 10.34 -13.64
CA PHE A 124 4.42 9.37 -13.69
C PHE A 124 5.42 9.48 -12.55
N ASP A 125 5.30 10.53 -11.75
CA ASP A 125 6.22 10.72 -10.63
C ASP A 125 6.18 9.55 -9.66
N LEU A 126 5.00 8.97 -9.45
CA LEU A 126 4.90 7.79 -8.59
C LEU A 126 5.67 6.61 -9.17
N LEU A 127 5.61 6.42 -10.48
CA LEU A 127 6.36 5.35 -11.14
C LEU A 127 7.85 5.60 -11.08
N GLY A 128 8.26 6.85 -11.31
CA GLY A 128 9.66 7.24 -11.21
C GLY A 128 10.20 7.03 -9.79
N LEU A 129 9.39 7.33 -8.79
CA LEU A 129 9.73 7.16 -7.40
C LEU A 129 10.01 5.69 -7.08
N ILE A 130 9.14 4.82 -7.53
CA ILE A 130 9.28 3.39 -7.29
C ILE A 130 10.46 2.83 -8.09
N GLY A 131 10.60 3.28 -9.33
CA GLY A 131 11.68 2.82 -10.20
C GLY A 131 13.07 3.28 -9.76
N ALA A 132 13.16 4.34 -8.98
CA ALA A 132 14.43 4.85 -8.48
C ALA A 132 15.02 3.96 -7.38
N GLU A 133 14.26 3.02 -6.91
CA GLU A 133 14.74 2.08 -5.92
C GLU A 133 15.69 1.06 -6.52
#